data_0f2f1825cd6d5386a2d81126a4b297d6
#
_entry.id   0f2f1825cd6d5386a2d81126a4b297d6
#
_cell.length_a   1.000
_cell.length_b   1.000
_cell.length_c   1.000
_cell.angle_alpha   90.00
_cell.angle_beta   90.00
_cell.angle_gamma   90.00
#
_symmetry.space_group_name_H-M   'P 1'
#
loop_
_entity.id
_entity.type
_entity.pdbx_description
1 polymer ?
#
loop_
_entity_poly.entity_id
_entity_poly.type
_entity_poly.pdbx_seq_one_letter_code
_entity_poly.pdbx_strand_id
1 'polypeptide(L)' 'MIKIFIIDSNSSDQRIDKFLKRNFDNLTQSFIEKNLRKKNILLNQHLTKSNQIIKVDDKITIKNFSTEVYQKFKKNQST' A
#
# COMPACT_ATOMS: atom_id res chain seq x y z
N MET A 1 8.59 1.69 11.44
CA MET A 1 9.19 1.69 10.10
C MET A 1 8.26 2.36 9.11
N ILE A 2 8.79 3.19 8.24
CA ILE A 2 8.00 3.93 7.24
C ILE A 2 8.49 3.55 5.86
N LYS A 3 7.55 3.29 4.97
CA LYS A 3 7.86 2.98 3.59
C LYS A 3 7.07 3.91 2.68
N ILE A 4 7.70 4.44 1.66
CA ILE A 4 7.08 5.40 0.75
C ILE A 4 7.16 4.87 -0.67
N PHE A 5 6.02 4.91 -1.36
CA PHE A 5 5.91 4.54 -2.77
C PHE A 5 5.49 5.77 -3.57
N ILE A 6 6.20 6.02 -4.65
CA ILE A 6 5.81 7.05 -5.62
C ILE A 6 5.21 6.32 -6.81
N ILE A 7 4.00 6.70 -7.18
CA ILE A 7 3.24 5.97 -8.20
C ILE A 7 3.75 6.37 -9.59
N ASP A 8 4.12 5.36 -10.37
CA ASP A 8 4.52 5.57 -11.75
C ASP A 8 3.34 5.24 -12.68
N SER A 9 3.57 5.38 -14.00
CA SER A 9 2.52 5.16 -14.98
C SER A 9 2.01 3.72 -14.99
N ASN A 10 2.84 2.76 -14.59
CA ASN A 10 2.44 1.36 -14.57
C ASN A 10 1.54 1.03 -13.38
N SER A 11 1.59 1.83 -12.33
CA SER A 11 0.82 1.59 -11.11
C SER A 11 -0.35 2.55 -10.96
N SER A 12 -0.51 3.51 -11.86
CA SER A 12 -1.55 4.52 -11.75
C SER A 12 -2.90 4.00 -12.25
N ASP A 13 -3.95 4.79 -12.01
CA ASP A 13 -5.30 4.53 -12.50
C ASP A 13 -5.90 3.24 -11.95
N GLN A 14 -5.53 2.88 -10.73
CA GLN A 14 -6.12 1.75 -10.03
C GLN A 14 -6.47 2.17 -8.61
N ARG A 15 -7.26 1.35 -7.92
CA ARG A 15 -7.60 1.62 -6.53
C ARG A 15 -6.36 1.37 -5.66
N ILE A 16 -6.25 2.16 -4.60
CA ILE A 16 -5.12 2.04 -3.69
C ILE A 16 -5.08 0.65 -3.03
N ASP A 17 -6.23 0.08 -2.70
CA ASP A 17 -6.27 -1.26 -2.11
C ASP A 17 -5.72 -2.31 -3.07
N LYS A 18 -6.00 -2.17 -4.35
CA LYS A 18 -5.50 -3.09 -5.36
C LYS A 18 -3.98 -2.97 -5.49
N PHE A 19 -3.48 -1.75 -5.48
CA PHE A 19 -2.03 -1.49 -5.52
C PHE A 19 -1.34 -2.17 -4.34
N LEU A 20 -1.92 -2.05 -3.15
CA LEU A 20 -1.33 -2.62 -1.94
C LEU A 20 -1.31 -4.15 -2.02
N LYS A 21 -2.39 -4.76 -2.48
CA LYS A 21 -2.45 -6.21 -2.60
C LYS A 21 -1.46 -6.75 -3.63
N ARG A 22 -1.13 -5.95 -4.63
CA ARG A 22 -0.16 -6.36 -5.64
C ARG A 22 1.27 -6.27 -5.14
N ASN A 23 1.54 -5.38 -4.20
CA ASN A 23 2.89 -5.14 -3.73
C ASN A 23 3.24 -5.84 -2.43
N PHE A 24 2.25 -6.37 -1.73
CA PHE A 24 2.47 -7.08 -0.47
C PHE A 24 1.71 -8.40 -0.49
N ASP A 25 2.29 -9.39 0.17
CA ASP A 25 1.60 -10.66 0.38
C ASP A 25 0.73 -10.59 1.62
N ASN A 26 -0.28 -11.46 1.64
CA ASN A 26 -1.11 -11.67 2.83
C ASN A 26 -1.93 -10.47 3.27
N LEU A 27 -2.19 -9.54 2.36
CA LEU A 27 -3.09 -8.43 2.68
C LEU A 27 -4.52 -8.82 2.40
N THR A 28 -5.36 -8.67 3.44
CA THR A 28 -6.80 -8.81 3.28
C THR A 28 -7.42 -7.44 3.18
N GLN A 29 -8.65 -7.39 2.68
CA GLN A 29 -9.38 -6.14 2.61
C GLN A 29 -9.58 -5.54 4.01
N SER A 30 -9.89 -6.38 5.00
CA SER A 30 -10.07 -5.93 6.38
C SER A 30 -8.81 -5.29 6.94
N PHE A 31 -7.67 -5.89 6.67
CA PHE A 31 -6.40 -5.36 7.14
C PHE A 31 -6.12 -3.99 6.52
N ILE A 32 -6.36 -3.86 5.22
CA ILE A 32 -6.16 -2.59 4.52
C ILE A 32 -7.09 -1.51 5.09
N GLU A 33 -8.37 -1.82 5.24
CA GLU A 33 -9.35 -0.87 5.76
C GLU A 33 -8.98 -0.41 7.16
N LYS A 34 -8.56 -1.35 8.01
CA LYS A 34 -8.17 -1.05 9.37
C LYS A 34 -6.98 -0.09 9.40
N ASN A 35 -5.99 -0.36 8.57
CA ASN A 35 -4.77 0.46 8.56
C ASN A 35 -4.99 1.83 7.93
N LEU A 36 -5.92 1.94 6.99
CA LEU A 36 -6.31 3.23 6.48
C LEU A 36 -6.96 4.08 7.58
N ARG A 37 -7.87 3.48 8.35
CA ARG A 37 -8.51 4.19 9.45
C ARG A 37 -7.52 4.61 10.54
N LYS A 38 -6.50 3.79 10.77
CA LYS A 38 -5.48 4.09 11.78
C LYS A 38 -4.43 5.08 11.27
N LYS A 39 -4.54 5.52 10.03
CA LYS A 39 -3.58 6.42 9.41
C LYS A 39 -2.20 5.80 9.25
N ASN A 40 -2.15 4.48 9.20
CA ASN A 40 -0.91 3.76 8.88
C ASN A 40 -0.66 3.73 7.38
N ILE A 41 -1.67 4.05 6.58
CA ILE A 41 -1.56 4.19 5.14
C ILE A 41 -2.10 5.55 4.78
N LEU A 42 -1.28 6.37 4.15
CA LEU A 42 -1.65 7.74 3.77
C LEU A 42 -1.39 7.94 2.29
N LEU A 43 -2.22 8.75 1.66
CA LEU A 43 -2.04 9.17 0.27
C LEU A 43 -1.72 10.66 0.27
N ASN A 44 -0.53 11.01 -0.21
CA ASN A 44 -0.07 12.41 -0.20
C ASN A 44 -0.18 13.03 1.19
N GLN A 45 0.15 12.22 2.22
CA GLN A 45 0.14 12.62 3.63
C GLN A 45 -1.26 12.86 4.19
N HIS A 46 -2.30 12.40 3.48
CA HIS A 46 -3.69 12.57 3.92
C HIS A 46 -4.38 11.23 4.06
N LEU A 47 -5.37 11.20 4.96
CA LEU A 47 -6.23 10.04 5.11
C LEU A 47 -6.96 9.76 3.80
N THR A 48 -7.07 8.50 3.42
CA THR A 48 -7.73 8.11 2.18
C THR A 48 -8.59 6.88 2.42
N LYS A 49 -9.38 6.53 1.41
CA LYS A 49 -10.24 5.35 1.43
C LYS A 49 -9.67 4.28 0.51
N SER A 50 -10.07 3.03 0.74
CA SER A 50 -9.55 1.90 -0.02
C SER A 50 -9.91 1.96 -1.50
N ASN A 51 -11.02 2.60 -1.85
CA ASN A 51 -11.46 2.72 -3.24
C ASN A 51 -10.87 3.93 -3.97
N GLN A 52 -9.98 4.66 -3.32
CA GLN A 52 -9.37 5.83 -3.95
C GLN A 52 -8.51 5.42 -5.14
N ILE A 53 -8.72 6.08 -6.28
CA ILE A 53 -7.90 5.86 -7.47
C ILE A 53 -6.61 6.65 -7.32
N ILE A 54 -5.48 5.99 -7.52
CA ILE A 54 -4.18 6.63 -7.44
C ILE A 54 -3.70 7.04 -8.84
N LYS A 55 -2.92 8.10 -8.85
CA LYS A 55 -2.42 8.69 -10.11
C LYS A 55 -0.91 8.77 -10.09
N VAL A 56 -0.33 9.02 -11.27
CA VAL A 56 1.11 9.23 -11.40
C VAL A 56 1.55 10.33 -10.43
N ASP A 57 2.68 10.11 -9.78
CA ASP A 57 3.30 11.03 -8.82
C ASP A 57 2.60 11.09 -7.46
N ASP A 58 1.52 10.33 -7.26
CA ASP A 58 0.94 10.20 -5.92
C ASP A 58 1.94 9.50 -5.01
N LYS A 59 1.95 9.92 -3.75
CA LYS A 59 2.83 9.34 -2.74
C LYS A 59 2.01 8.54 -1.75
N ILE A 60 2.34 7.26 -1.60
CA ILE A 60 1.71 6.40 -0.60
C ILE A 60 2.72 6.17 0.52
N THR A 61 2.34 6.54 1.73
CA THR A 61 3.17 6.35 2.92
C THR A 61 2.57 5.23 3.75
N ILE A 62 3.40 4.26 4.12
CA ILE A 62 2.97 3.10 4.91
C ILE A 62 3.78 3.08 6.20
N LYS A 63 3.06 2.99 7.33
CA LYS A 63 3.67 3.00 8.65
C LYS A 63 3.26 1.75 9.41
N ASN A 64 4.18 1.20 10.17
CA ASN A 64 3.89 0.21 11.21
C ASN A 64 3.06 -0.99 10.73
N PHE A 65 3.36 -1.48 9.54
CA PHE A 65 2.72 -2.71 9.09
C PHE A 65 3.18 -3.87 9.97
N SER A 66 2.26 -4.81 10.16
CA SER A 66 2.55 -6.04 10.88
C SER A 66 3.68 -6.81 10.19
N THR A 67 4.46 -7.53 10.97
CA THR A 67 5.50 -8.40 10.43
C THR A 67 4.95 -9.54 9.60
N GLU A 68 3.63 -9.77 9.67
CA GLU A 68 2.98 -10.77 8.83
C GLU A 68 2.86 -10.34 7.36
N VAL A 69 3.14 -9.07 7.08
CA VAL A 69 3.00 -8.53 5.73
C VAL A 69 4.38 -8.36 5.12
N TYR A 70 4.59 -8.94 3.93
CA TYR A 70 5.88 -8.90 3.25
C TYR A 70 5.72 -8.37 1.84
N GLN A 71 6.74 -7.67 1.34
CA GLN A 71 6.78 -7.31 -0.07
C GLN A 71 7.08 -8.54 -0.89
N LYS A 72 6.38 -8.68 -2.00
CA LYS A 72 6.46 -9.91 -2.81
C LYS A 72 7.85 -10.19 -3.34
N PHE A 73 8.56 -9.17 -3.79
CA PHE A 73 9.86 -9.41 -4.39
C PHE A 73 10.90 -9.85 -3.38
N LYS A 74 10.69 -9.66 -2.09
CA LYS A 74 11.58 -10.22 -1.08
C LYS A 74 11.47 -11.72 -0.99
N LYS A 75 10.29 -12.26 -1.23
CA LYS A 75 10.11 -13.69 -1.20
C LYS A 75 10.93 -14.39 -2.27
N ASN A 76 11.09 -13.76 -3.41
CA ASN A 76 11.85 -14.35 -4.49
C ASN A 76 13.29 -14.56 -4.13
N GLN A 77 13.81 -13.77 -3.24
CA GLN A 77 15.20 -13.87 -2.83
C GLN A 77 15.44 -15.00 -1.85
N SER A 78 14.41 -15.42 -1.16
CA SER A 78 14.56 -16.46 -0.17
C SER A 78 14.62 -17.85 -0.78
N THR A 79 14.33 -17.96 -2.03
CA THR A 79 14.46 -19.23 -2.73
C THR A 79 15.72 -19.31 -3.61
#